data_3dc3b52e46e4dbc1c20b5dbc054d1301
#
_entry.id   3dc3b52e46e4dbc1c20b5dbc054d1301
#
_cell.length_a   1.000
_cell.length_b   1.000
_cell.length_c   1.000
_cell.angle_alpha   90.00
_cell.angle_beta   90.00
_cell.angle_gamma   90.00
#
_symmetry.space_group_name_H-M   'P 1'
#
loop_
_entity.id
_entity.type
_entity.pdbx_description
1 polymer ?
#
loop_
_entity_poly.entity_id
_entity_poly.type
_entity_poly.pdbx_seq_one_letter_code
_entity_poly.pdbx_strand_id
1 'polypeptide(L)'
;MARVIHFEILADNPEALARFYQDALGWKSSKMDMGGQAYWLVNTGPDSEQGINGGLMSRRFGQSVINTLEVPSLEKARAKIVAAGGKLLNGPYEIPNVGTHAYFADTAGNMFGVLQPPKGRQRMPSAAAKPATKKAAAKKPAPKKAAPKKGKGKR
;
A
#
# COMPACT_ATOMS: atom_id res chain seq x y z
N MET A 1 8.36 -1.18 -14.19
CA MET A 1 9.04 -0.51 -13.07
C MET A 1 8.67 -1.24 -11.80
N ALA A 2 9.62 -1.43 -10.87
CA ALA A 2 9.35 -1.96 -9.53
C ALA A 2 8.56 -0.91 -8.71
N ARG A 3 7.59 -1.38 -7.91
CA ARG A 3 6.81 -0.52 -7.00
C ARG A 3 6.88 -1.08 -5.61
N VAL A 4 6.87 -0.21 -4.60
CA VAL A 4 6.64 -0.65 -3.22
C VAL A 4 5.21 -1.18 -3.12
N ILE A 5 5.09 -2.39 -2.60
CA ILE A 5 3.81 -3.09 -2.44
C ILE A 5 3.53 -3.53 -1.02
N HIS A 6 4.52 -3.44 -0.15
CA HIS A 6 4.45 -3.87 1.23
C HIS A 6 5.48 -3.13 2.06
N PHE A 7 5.17 -2.86 3.32
CA PHE A 7 6.11 -2.33 4.30
C PHE A 7 6.19 -3.25 5.52
N GLU A 8 7.29 -3.20 6.22
CA GLU A 8 7.47 -3.86 7.52
C GLU A 8 7.97 -2.82 8.51
N ILE A 9 7.26 -2.65 9.64
CA ILE A 9 7.71 -1.81 10.74
C ILE A 9 8.30 -2.71 11.83
N LEU A 10 9.53 -2.42 12.19
CA LEU A 10 10.29 -3.20 13.16
C LEU A 10 10.21 -2.55 14.54
N ALA A 11 9.81 -3.31 15.54
CA ALA A 11 9.65 -2.83 16.91
C ALA A 11 10.20 -3.83 17.93
N ASP A 12 10.57 -3.34 19.09
CA ASP A 12 11.01 -4.18 20.20
C ASP A 12 9.81 -4.95 20.80
N ASN A 13 8.62 -4.35 20.71
CA ASN A 13 7.35 -5.00 21.05
C ASN A 13 6.30 -4.79 19.93
N PRO A 14 6.28 -5.68 18.91
CA PRO A 14 5.35 -5.58 17.80
C PRO A 14 3.88 -5.68 18.20
N GLU A 15 3.56 -6.41 19.28
CA GLU A 15 2.20 -6.55 19.77
C GLU A 15 1.66 -5.24 20.36
N ALA A 16 2.46 -4.53 21.13
CA ALA A 16 2.10 -3.21 21.63
C ALA A 16 1.96 -2.20 20.48
N LEU A 17 2.84 -2.30 19.47
CA LEU A 17 2.76 -1.47 18.28
C LEU A 17 1.49 -1.75 17.45
N ALA A 18 1.09 -3.01 17.33
CA ALA A 18 -0.16 -3.39 16.65
C ALA A 18 -1.38 -2.76 17.33
N ARG A 19 -1.43 -2.80 18.66
CA ARG A 19 -2.48 -2.11 19.43
C ARG A 19 -2.48 -0.60 19.21
N PHE A 20 -1.31 0.02 19.23
CA PHE A 20 -1.20 1.46 18.97
C PHE A 20 -1.79 1.85 17.62
N TYR A 21 -1.43 1.16 16.55
CA TYR A 21 -1.95 1.47 15.20
C TYR A 21 -3.44 1.16 15.05
N GLN A 22 -3.93 0.13 15.74
CA GLN A 22 -5.35 -0.17 15.79
C GLN A 22 -6.12 0.96 16.48
N ASP A 23 -5.67 1.40 17.64
CA ASP A 23 -6.36 2.42 18.45
C ASP A 23 -6.26 3.81 17.83
N ALA A 24 -5.09 4.16 17.29
CA ALA A 24 -4.83 5.49 16.75
C ALA A 24 -5.34 5.68 15.31
N LEU A 25 -5.25 4.65 14.46
CA LEU A 25 -5.50 4.75 13.02
C LEU A 25 -6.53 3.74 12.49
N GLY A 26 -7.07 2.86 13.34
CA GLY A 26 -8.04 1.86 12.94
C GLY A 26 -7.47 0.72 12.08
N TRP A 27 -6.16 0.55 12.02
CA TRP A 27 -5.54 -0.54 11.28
C TRP A 27 -5.93 -1.89 11.90
N LYS A 28 -6.14 -2.88 11.03
CA LYS A 28 -6.44 -4.24 11.49
C LYS A 28 -5.19 -5.09 11.38
N SER A 29 -4.86 -5.79 12.45
CA SER A 29 -3.71 -6.70 12.46
C SER A 29 -4.11 -8.12 12.83
N SER A 30 -3.44 -9.10 12.23
CA SER A 30 -3.56 -10.51 12.58
C SER A 30 -2.18 -11.11 12.80
N LYS A 31 -2.02 -11.73 13.97
CA LYS A 31 -0.77 -12.43 14.32
C LYS A 31 -0.67 -13.75 13.57
N MET A 32 0.49 -14.01 13.00
CA MET A 32 0.82 -15.27 12.34
C MET A 32 2.24 -15.71 12.69
N ASP A 33 2.53 -16.97 12.51
CA ASP A 33 3.88 -17.53 12.65
C ASP A 33 4.55 -17.59 11.28
N MET A 34 5.71 -16.99 11.17
CA MET A 34 6.55 -17.01 9.99
C MET A 34 7.84 -17.82 10.30
N GLY A 35 7.70 -19.16 10.39
CA GLY A 35 8.83 -20.04 10.65
C GLY A 35 9.44 -19.88 12.05
N GLY A 36 8.59 -19.85 13.08
CA GLY A 36 8.96 -19.65 14.49
C GLY A 36 9.12 -18.19 14.89
N GLN A 37 8.79 -17.26 14.01
CA GLN A 37 8.86 -15.83 14.24
C GLN A 37 7.46 -15.21 14.21
N ALA A 38 7.09 -14.53 15.28
CA ALA A 38 5.83 -13.81 15.31
C ALA A 38 5.85 -12.63 14.33
N TYR A 39 4.82 -12.57 13.50
CA TYR A 39 4.60 -11.54 12.51
C TYR A 39 3.15 -11.06 12.60
N TRP A 40 2.91 -9.77 12.54
CA TRP A 40 1.56 -9.20 12.49
C TRP A 40 1.31 -8.69 11.08
N LEU A 41 0.48 -9.40 10.33
CA LEU A 41 -0.01 -8.89 9.04
C LEU A 41 -0.95 -7.72 9.31
N VAL A 42 -0.72 -6.60 8.63
CA VAL A 42 -1.46 -5.35 8.82
C VAL A 42 -2.25 -4.99 7.57
N ASN A 43 -3.54 -4.77 7.75
CA ASN A 43 -4.41 -4.15 6.77
C ASN A 43 -4.63 -2.69 7.16
N THR A 44 -4.24 -1.76 6.28
CA THR A 44 -4.26 -0.32 6.52
C THR A 44 -5.56 0.35 6.05
N GLY A 45 -6.36 -0.35 5.24
CA GLY A 45 -7.62 0.15 4.69
C GLY A 45 -8.21 -0.77 3.63
N PRO A 46 -9.36 -0.42 3.07
CA PRO A 46 -10.01 -1.21 2.03
C PRO A 46 -9.22 -1.14 0.71
N ASP A 47 -9.27 -2.21 -0.09
CA ASP A 47 -8.59 -2.30 -1.39
C ASP A 47 -9.06 -1.25 -2.42
N SER A 48 -10.21 -0.62 -2.16
CA SER A 48 -10.76 0.46 -3.00
C SER A 48 -10.09 1.81 -2.79
N GLU A 49 -9.31 1.96 -1.73
CA GLU A 49 -8.59 3.19 -1.38
C GLU A 49 -7.10 3.09 -1.74
N GLN A 50 -6.46 4.25 -1.84
CA GLN A 50 -5.02 4.28 -2.08
C GLN A 50 -4.28 3.93 -0.80
N GLY A 51 -3.31 3.02 -0.90
CA GLY A 51 -2.48 2.60 0.20
C GLY A 51 -1.79 1.28 -0.09
N ILE A 52 -1.00 0.83 0.84
CA ILE A 52 -0.38 -0.50 0.84
C ILE A 52 -0.55 -1.13 2.22
N ASN A 53 -0.76 -2.42 2.24
CA ASN A 53 -0.75 -3.21 3.46
C ASN A 53 0.68 -3.54 3.87
N GLY A 54 0.87 -3.94 5.11
CA GLY A 54 2.21 -4.16 5.63
C GLY A 54 2.25 -5.22 6.73
N GLY A 55 3.33 -5.17 7.49
CA GLY A 55 3.52 -6.04 8.64
C GLY A 55 4.25 -5.35 9.78
N LEU A 56 4.14 -5.94 10.95
CA LEU A 56 4.94 -5.57 12.12
C LEU A 56 5.72 -6.80 12.56
N MET A 57 6.98 -6.62 12.88
CA MET A 57 7.85 -7.71 13.31
C MET A 57 8.87 -7.24 14.33
N SER A 58 9.52 -8.19 15.00
CA SER A 58 10.57 -7.88 15.96
C SER A 58 11.74 -7.20 15.29
N ARG A 59 12.28 -6.18 15.95
CA ARG A 59 13.49 -5.47 15.51
C ARG A 59 14.69 -6.40 15.56
N ARG A 60 15.26 -6.68 14.41
CA ARG A 60 16.48 -7.50 14.25
C ARG A 60 17.60 -6.76 13.55
N PHE A 61 17.29 -5.59 12.98
CA PHE A 61 18.20 -4.77 12.20
C PHE A 61 18.20 -3.36 12.75
N GLY A 62 19.24 -2.59 12.48
CA GLY A 62 19.37 -1.20 12.92
C GLY A 62 18.37 -0.22 12.28
N GLN A 63 17.57 -0.70 11.35
CA GLN A 63 16.58 0.07 10.59
C GLN A 63 15.18 -0.18 11.15
N SER A 64 14.32 0.83 11.07
CA SER A 64 12.97 0.76 11.65
C SER A 64 11.89 0.35 10.67
N VAL A 65 12.10 0.56 9.37
CA VAL A 65 11.15 0.24 8.31
C VAL A 65 11.86 -0.41 7.15
N ILE A 66 11.26 -1.47 6.60
CA ILE A 66 11.72 -2.15 5.37
C ILE A 66 10.58 -2.05 4.36
N ASN A 67 10.86 -1.57 3.16
CA ASN A 67 9.92 -1.59 2.05
C ASN A 67 10.21 -2.78 1.15
N THR A 68 9.16 -3.47 0.68
CA THR A 68 9.28 -4.54 -0.31
C THR A 68 8.73 -4.10 -1.66
N LEU A 69 9.52 -4.33 -2.70
CA LEU A 69 9.21 -3.99 -4.08
C LEU A 69 8.81 -5.23 -4.87
N GLU A 70 7.77 -5.14 -5.69
CA GLU A 70 7.41 -6.20 -6.61
C GLU A 70 8.21 -6.11 -7.91
N VAL A 71 8.71 -7.26 -8.36
CA VAL A 71 9.43 -7.40 -9.64
C VAL A 71 8.93 -8.62 -10.42
N PRO A 72 8.96 -8.59 -11.75
CA PRO A 72 8.54 -9.73 -12.56
C PRO A 72 9.55 -10.91 -12.54
N SER A 73 10.81 -10.65 -12.15
CA SER A 73 11.86 -11.65 -12.03
C SER A 73 12.87 -11.22 -10.99
N LEU A 74 12.98 -12.02 -9.92
CA LEU A 74 13.93 -11.79 -8.83
C LEU A 74 15.38 -11.93 -9.31
N GLU A 75 15.64 -12.91 -10.18
CA GLU A 75 16.96 -13.13 -10.76
C GLU A 75 17.45 -11.89 -11.55
N LYS A 76 16.60 -11.38 -12.47
CA LYS A 76 16.92 -10.18 -13.25
C LYS A 76 17.05 -8.93 -12.38
N ALA A 77 16.21 -8.82 -11.35
CA ALA A 77 16.30 -7.73 -10.38
C ALA A 77 17.60 -7.80 -9.58
N ARG A 78 17.97 -8.99 -9.07
CA ARG A 78 19.25 -9.21 -8.38
C ARG A 78 20.45 -8.79 -9.22
N ALA A 79 20.49 -9.23 -10.50
CA ALA A 79 21.59 -8.85 -11.39
C ALA A 79 21.72 -7.34 -11.53
N LYS A 80 20.59 -6.62 -11.71
CA LYS A 80 20.56 -5.16 -11.83
C LYS A 80 20.94 -4.45 -10.52
N ILE A 81 20.46 -4.93 -9.38
CA ILE A 81 20.79 -4.38 -8.06
C ILE A 81 22.28 -4.48 -7.79
N VAL A 82 22.87 -5.66 -8.05
CA VAL A 82 24.30 -5.88 -7.84
C VAL A 82 25.14 -5.02 -8.80
N ALA A 83 24.75 -4.95 -10.07
CA ALA A 83 25.43 -4.11 -11.06
C ALA A 83 25.34 -2.61 -10.70
N ALA A 84 24.31 -2.19 -9.97
CA ALA A 84 24.14 -0.82 -9.47
C ALA A 84 24.82 -0.57 -8.10
N GLY A 85 25.61 -1.53 -7.58
CA GLY A 85 26.35 -1.40 -6.32
C GLY A 85 25.60 -1.86 -5.08
N GLY A 86 24.37 -2.37 -5.22
CA GLY A 86 23.63 -2.97 -4.12
C GLY A 86 24.11 -4.37 -3.78
N LYS A 87 23.67 -4.91 -2.65
CA LYS A 87 24.11 -6.23 -2.14
C LYS A 87 22.93 -7.11 -1.78
N LEU A 88 22.99 -8.40 -2.08
CA LEU A 88 22.10 -9.40 -1.51
C LEU A 88 22.46 -9.62 -0.04
N LEU A 89 21.50 -9.49 0.87
CA LEU A 89 21.66 -9.70 2.29
C LEU A 89 21.19 -11.08 2.73
N ASN A 90 19.99 -11.48 2.24
CA ASN A 90 19.38 -12.75 2.62
C ASN A 90 18.40 -13.25 1.57
N GLY A 91 18.23 -14.59 1.45
CA GLY A 91 17.36 -15.23 0.47
C GLY A 91 18.14 -15.66 -0.79
N PRO A 92 17.43 -16.03 -1.89
CA PRO A 92 15.98 -16.05 -2.00
C PRO A 92 15.32 -17.18 -1.19
N TYR A 93 14.08 -16.98 -0.77
CA TYR A 93 13.23 -18.01 -0.15
C TYR A 93 11.79 -17.88 -0.63
N GLU A 94 11.10 -19.03 -0.67
CA GLU A 94 9.71 -19.10 -1.07
C GLU A 94 8.82 -18.77 0.13
N ILE A 95 7.86 -17.87 -0.08
CA ILE A 95 6.77 -17.60 0.85
C ILE A 95 5.51 -18.22 0.24
N PRO A 96 4.89 -19.24 0.87
CA PRO A 96 3.72 -19.93 0.31
C PRO A 96 2.61 -18.94 -0.08
N ASN A 97 2.07 -19.08 -1.28
CA ASN A 97 1.02 -18.23 -1.87
C ASN A 97 1.39 -16.75 -2.08
N VAL A 98 2.59 -16.34 -1.72
CA VAL A 98 3.06 -14.94 -1.86
C VAL A 98 4.08 -14.81 -2.99
N GLY A 99 5.09 -15.71 -3.03
CA GLY A 99 6.11 -15.73 -4.06
C GLY A 99 7.52 -15.89 -3.53
N THR A 100 8.50 -15.64 -4.37
CA THR A 100 9.92 -15.70 -4.03
C THR A 100 10.40 -14.33 -3.56
N HIS A 101 10.98 -14.29 -2.37
CA HIS A 101 11.41 -13.06 -1.71
C HIS A 101 12.89 -13.07 -1.38
N ALA A 102 13.55 -11.92 -1.41
CA ALA A 102 14.90 -11.71 -0.91
C ALA A 102 15.11 -10.30 -0.37
N TYR A 103 16.02 -10.15 0.59
CA TYR A 103 16.45 -8.86 1.10
C TYR A 103 17.76 -8.40 0.47
N PHE A 104 17.82 -7.13 0.19
CA PHE A 104 18.98 -6.44 -0.39
C PHE A 104 19.32 -5.20 0.43
N ALA A 105 20.56 -4.71 0.28
CA ALA A 105 20.96 -3.38 0.70
C ALA A 105 21.22 -2.50 -0.53
N ASP A 106 20.83 -1.25 -0.46
CA ASP A 106 21.22 -0.23 -1.41
C ASP A 106 22.65 0.27 -1.15
N THR A 107 23.13 1.23 -1.94
CA THR A 107 24.47 1.80 -1.83
C THR A 107 24.68 2.63 -0.57
N ALA A 108 23.60 3.04 0.12
CA ALA A 108 23.64 3.72 1.42
C ALA A 108 23.51 2.73 2.61
N GLY A 109 23.33 1.44 2.34
CA GLY A 109 23.17 0.40 3.36
C GLY A 109 21.73 0.20 3.84
N ASN A 110 20.73 0.87 3.23
CA ASN A 110 19.34 0.64 3.60
C ASN A 110 18.87 -0.72 3.09
N MET A 111 18.27 -1.50 3.99
CA MET A 111 17.65 -2.78 3.64
C MET A 111 16.30 -2.57 2.96
N PHE A 112 16.04 -3.33 1.91
CA PHE A 112 14.75 -3.42 1.24
C PHE A 112 14.48 -4.85 0.77
N GLY A 113 13.19 -5.20 0.69
CA GLY A 113 12.74 -6.47 0.17
C GLY A 113 12.47 -6.40 -1.34
N VAL A 114 12.65 -7.52 -2.02
CA VAL A 114 12.24 -7.71 -3.41
C VAL A 114 11.44 -9.00 -3.51
N LEU A 115 10.23 -8.90 -4.04
CA LEU A 115 9.29 -10.00 -4.19
C LEU A 115 9.02 -10.25 -5.67
N GLN A 116 9.16 -11.49 -6.09
CA GLN A 116 8.63 -12.02 -7.34
C GLN A 116 7.36 -12.79 -7.03
N PRO A 117 6.17 -12.36 -7.47
CA PRO A 117 4.92 -13.09 -7.23
C PRO A 117 4.91 -14.43 -8.01
N PRO A 118 4.04 -15.38 -7.63
CA PRO A 118 3.86 -16.62 -8.37
C PRO A 118 3.46 -16.36 -9.83
N LYS A 119 3.89 -17.24 -10.74
CA LYS A 119 3.44 -17.20 -12.14
C LYS A 119 1.93 -17.26 -12.22
N GLY A 120 1.32 -16.37 -13.01
CA GLY A 120 -0.14 -16.32 -13.22
C GLY A 120 -0.91 -15.44 -12.23
N ARG A 121 -0.28 -14.88 -11.20
CA ARG A 121 -0.90 -13.84 -10.39
C ARG A 121 -1.03 -12.59 -11.27
N GLN A 122 -2.26 -12.30 -11.71
CA GLN A 122 -2.54 -10.99 -12.30
C GLN A 122 -2.29 -9.94 -11.23
N ARG A 123 -1.40 -8.99 -11.54
CA ARG A 123 -1.21 -7.81 -10.71
C ARG A 123 -2.57 -7.16 -10.53
N MET A 124 -3.11 -7.18 -9.29
CA MET A 124 -4.28 -6.37 -8.99
C MET A 124 -3.94 -4.96 -9.44
N PRO A 125 -4.74 -4.34 -10.32
CA PRO A 125 -4.48 -2.96 -10.66
C PRO A 125 -4.53 -2.18 -9.35
N SER A 126 -3.42 -1.59 -8.95
CA SER A 126 -3.45 -0.47 -8.01
C SER A 126 -4.55 0.42 -8.54
N ALA A 127 -5.55 0.77 -7.74
CA ALA A 127 -6.63 1.63 -8.17
C ALA A 127 -6.01 2.91 -8.75
N ALA A 128 -5.69 2.85 -10.03
CA ALA A 128 -5.31 4.01 -10.79
C ALA A 128 -6.52 4.91 -10.70
N ALA A 129 -6.36 6.08 -10.13
CA ALA A 129 -7.38 7.08 -10.05
C ALA A 129 -8.12 7.10 -11.38
N LYS A 130 -9.38 6.64 -11.41
CA LYS A 130 -10.26 6.91 -12.54
C LYS A 130 -10.19 8.40 -12.73
N PRO A 131 -9.91 8.91 -13.95
CA PRO A 131 -9.93 10.35 -14.18
C PRO A 131 -11.30 10.84 -13.69
N ALA A 132 -11.29 11.84 -12.80
CA ALA A 132 -12.50 12.43 -12.30
C ALA A 132 -13.33 12.87 -13.52
N THR A 133 -14.43 12.18 -13.78
CA THR A 133 -15.40 12.59 -14.78
C THR A 133 -15.85 13.97 -14.35
N LYS A 134 -15.50 14.99 -15.15
CA LYS A 134 -16.02 16.36 -14.99
C LYS A 134 -17.53 16.24 -14.87
N LYS A 135 -18.07 16.46 -13.67
CA LYS A 135 -19.50 16.65 -13.47
C LYS A 135 -19.90 17.78 -14.39
N ALA A 136 -20.73 17.45 -15.39
CA ALA A 136 -21.35 18.45 -16.26
C ALA A 136 -22.06 19.47 -15.37
N ALA A 137 -21.70 20.73 -15.58
CA ALA A 137 -22.29 21.85 -14.88
C ALA A 137 -23.82 21.80 -15.06
N ALA A 138 -24.54 21.62 -13.98
CA ALA A 138 -25.99 21.69 -13.96
C ALA A 138 -26.40 23.08 -14.42
N LYS A 139 -27.10 23.16 -15.56
CA LYS A 139 -27.75 24.39 -16.05
C LYS A 139 -28.66 24.94 -14.96
N LYS A 140 -28.39 26.18 -14.52
CA LYS A 140 -29.28 26.95 -13.68
C LYS A 140 -30.65 27.04 -14.37
N PRO A 141 -31.77 26.80 -13.68
CA PRO A 141 -33.07 27.06 -14.24
C PRO A 141 -33.30 28.58 -14.39
N ALA A 142 -33.86 28.96 -15.54
CA ALA A 142 -34.18 30.34 -15.85
C ALA A 142 -35.23 30.91 -14.87
N PRO A 143 -35.19 32.22 -14.54
CA PRO A 143 -36.16 32.84 -13.64
C PRO A 143 -37.53 32.86 -14.27
N LYS A 144 -38.56 32.36 -13.57
CA LYS A 144 -39.97 32.48 -13.95
C LYS A 144 -40.39 33.95 -13.97
N LYS A 145 -40.88 34.42 -15.13
CA LYS A 145 -41.52 35.74 -15.27
C LYS A 145 -42.73 35.85 -14.32
N ALA A 146 -42.74 36.89 -13.52
CA ALA A 146 -43.86 37.24 -12.66
C ALA A 146 -45.06 37.66 -13.51
N ALA A 147 -46.24 37.14 -13.21
CA ALA A 147 -47.50 37.52 -13.81
C ALA A 147 -47.99 38.88 -13.27
N PRO A 148 -48.68 39.73 -14.07
CA PRO A 148 -49.12 41.06 -13.63
C PRO A 148 -50.28 40.93 -12.64
N LYS A 149 -50.20 41.68 -11.54
CA LYS A 149 -51.32 41.85 -10.59
C LYS A 149 -52.42 42.67 -11.23
N LYS A 150 -53.59 42.09 -11.37
CA LYS A 150 -54.85 42.85 -11.68
C LYS A 150 -55.23 43.73 -10.51
N GLY A 151 -55.28 44.99 -10.76
CA GLY A 151 -55.85 45.98 -9.83
C GLY A 151 -57.37 45.77 -9.64
N LYS A 152 -57.81 45.82 -8.40
CA LYS A 152 -59.21 46.01 -8.07
C LYS A 152 -59.45 47.51 -7.71
N GLY A 153 -60.25 48.12 -8.57
CA GLY A 153 -60.76 49.44 -8.30
C GLY A 153 -61.81 49.44 -7.18
N LYS A 154 -61.95 50.62 -6.69
CA LYS A 154 -62.82 51.03 -5.60
C LYS A 154 -64.31 50.76 -5.77
N ARG A 155 -64.89 50.50 -4.67
CA ARG A 155 -65.95 51.47 -4.12
C ARG A 155 -65.91 51.35 -2.61
#